data_2f83094b4d4ff669b0210c330c686ca9
#
_entry.id   2f83094b4d4ff669b0210c330c686ca9
#
_cell.length_a   1.000
_cell.length_b   1.000
_cell.length_c   1.000
_cell.angle_alpha   90.00
_cell.angle_beta   90.00
_cell.angle_gamma   90.00
#
_symmetry.space_group_name_H-M   'P 1'
#
loop_
_entity.id
_entity.type
_entity.pdbx_description
1 polymer ?
#
loop_
_entity_poly.entity_id
_entity_poly.type
_entity_poly.pdbx_seq_one_letter_code
_entity_poly.pdbx_strand_id
1 'polypeptide(L)'
;MARVCLDYGHGGVDSGAVYKGRCEKDDNLELGLKVAGELRRHGVVVDEVRDKDVFVSLKDRSDFERKNDYDYFISFHRNAFKPEKSKGSETFIYIIGSEKSKELAKRIQTSLVGLGFVDRGVKTANFYVLRETKSPAVLVEVGFIDNSEDNKLFDSKKDEIAKGIAKAILEQLNIKYVETSKVLYRVMAGSYTIKDNAEKQVKRLKELGIDAVIIESK
;
A
#
# COMPACT_ATOMS: atom_id res chain seq x y z
N MET A 1 11.64 18.90 6.74
CA MET A 1 10.43 18.25 6.19
C MET A 1 10.77 16.77 6.09
N ALA A 2 9.90 15.89 6.58
CA ALA A 2 10.17 14.44 6.53
C ALA A 2 10.27 13.96 5.07
N ARG A 3 11.23 13.08 4.79
CA ARG A 3 11.51 12.57 3.45
C ARG A 3 11.78 11.08 3.48
N VAL A 4 11.14 10.32 2.63
CA VAL A 4 11.30 8.86 2.53
C VAL A 4 11.63 8.44 1.10
N CYS A 5 12.38 7.34 0.98
CA CYS A 5 12.63 6.68 -0.29
C CYS A 5 11.81 5.39 -0.34
N LEU A 6 10.97 5.24 -1.35
CA LEU A 6 10.20 4.03 -1.60
C LEU A 6 10.78 3.26 -2.77
N ASP A 7 10.97 1.97 -2.56
CA ASP A 7 11.47 1.03 -3.55
C ASP A 7 10.39 -0.03 -3.82
N TYR A 8 9.97 -0.14 -5.07
CA TYR A 8 9.01 -1.15 -5.50
C TYR A 8 9.77 -2.28 -6.17
N GLY A 9 9.91 -3.40 -5.47
CA GLY A 9 10.73 -4.54 -5.90
C GLY A 9 10.42 -4.99 -7.32
N HIS A 10 11.46 -5.47 -8.03
CA HIS A 10 11.38 -5.93 -9.41
C HIS A 10 11.00 -4.83 -10.42
N GLY A 11 10.60 -5.19 -11.63
CA GLY A 11 10.16 -4.25 -12.69
C GLY A 11 10.72 -4.55 -14.07
N GLY A 12 10.02 -4.16 -15.12
CA GLY A 12 10.41 -4.39 -16.51
C GLY A 12 10.58 -5.87 -16.81
N VAL A 13 11.79 -6.26 -17.18
CA VAL A 13 12.16 -7.66 -17.50
C VAL A 13 12.26 -8.58 -16.27
N ASP A 14 12.39 -8.01 -15.07
CA ASP A 14 12.37 -8.75 -13.81
C ASP A 14 10.92 -8.78 -13.26
N SER A 15 10.23 -9.90 -13.48
CA SER A 15 8.85 -10.09 -13.01
C SER A 15 8.74 -10.26 -11.49
N GLY A 16 9.84 -10.58 -10.79
CA GLY A 16 9.77 -11.17 -9.47
C GLY A 16 9.11 -12.55 -9.51
N ALA A 17 8.55 -12.98 -8.39
CA ALA A 17 7.80 -14.22 -8.34
C ALA A 17 6.53 -14.16 -9.22
N VAL A 18 6.21 -15.30 -9.85
CA VAL A 18 5.04 -15.41 -10.75
C VAL A 18 4.17 -16.58 -10.30
N TYR A 19 2.88 -16.33 -10.14
CA TYR A 19 1.91 -17.37 -9.83
C TYR A 19 0.59 -17.15 -10.56
N LYS A 20 0.14 -18.15 -11.33
CA LYS A 20 -1.11 -18.09 -12.14
C LYS A 20 -1.25 -16.81 -12.98
N GLY A 21 -0.15 -16.34 -13.58
CA GLY A 21 -0.11 -15.14 -14.41
C GLY A 21 0.01 -13.81 -13.65
N ARG A 22 -0.02 -13.82 -12.32
CA ARG A 22 0.23 -12.65 -11.47
C ARG A 22 1.73 -12.47 -11.30
N CYS A 23 2.24 -11.26 -11.49
CA CYS A 23 3.64 -10.91 -11.32
C CYS A 23 3.83 -10.05 -10.07
N GLU A 24 4.85 -10.35 -9.30
CA GLU A 24 5.18 -9.60 -8.08
C GLU A 24 5.47 -8.12 -8.36
N LYS A 25 6.16 -7.83 -9.46
CA LYS A 25 6.49 -6.45 -9.87
C LYS A 25 5.29 -5.54 -9.99
N ASP A 26 4.13 -6.08 -10.44
CA ASP A 26 2.91 -5.32 -10.66
C ASP A 26 2.23 -5.00 -9.32
N ASP A 27 2.14 -5.99 -8.43
CA ASP A 27 1.61 -5.81 -7.08
C ASP A 27 2.42 -4.79 -6.28
N ASN A 28 3.75 -4.88 -6.35
CA ASN A 28 4.66 -3.99 -5.64
C ASN A 28 4.53 -2.55 -6.14
N LEU A 29 4.42 -2.34 -7.45
CA LEU A 29 4.22 -1.02 -8.05
C LEU A 29 2.88 -0.42 -7.63
N GLU A 30 1.79 -1.18 -7.79
CA GLU A 30 0.45 -0.69 -7.49
C GLU A 30 0.31 -0.32 -6.00
N LEU A 31 0.75 -1.20 -5.10
CA LEU A 31 0.70 -0.94 -3.67
C LEU A 31 1.58 0.25 -3.29
N GLY A 32 2.82 0.28 -3.79
CA GLY A 32 3.78 1.32 -3.47
C GLY A 32 3.30 2.71 -3.89
N LEU A 33 2.73 2.86 -5.10
CA LEU A 33 2.15 4.12 -5.57
C LEU A 33 1.00 4.60 -4.65
N LYS A 34 0.17 3.69 -4.14
CA LYS A 34 -0.89 4.04 -3.18
C LYS A 34 -0.31 4.53 -1.84
N VAL A 35 0.73 3.86 -1.33
CA VAL A 35 1.44 4.30 -0.11
C VAL A 35 2.09 5.67 -0.32
N ALA A 36 2.74 5.89 -1.47
CA ALA A 36 3.33 7.19 -1.82
C ALA A 36 2.28 8.31 -1.84
N GLY A 37 1.12 8.05 -2.44
CA GLY A 37 -0.01 8.98 -2.47
C GLY A 37 -0.48 9.38 -1.05
N GLU A 38 -0.64 8.38 -0.16
CA GLU A 38 -1.03 8.63 1.23
C GLU A 38 0.03 9.43 2.00
N LEU A 39 1.32 9.14 1.83
CA LEU A 39 2.40 9.88 2.49
C LEU A 39 2.48 11.33 2.00
N ARG A 40 2.40 11.56 0.67
CA ARG A 40 2.38 12.90 0.07
C ARG A 40 1.20 13.74 0.55
N ARG A 41 0.04 13.13 0.71
CA ARG A 41 -1.17 13.78 1.26
C ARG A 41 -0.94 14.31 2.68
N HIS A 42 -0.01 13.74 3.42
CA HIS A 42 0.37 14.16 4.78
C HIS A 42 1.64 15.04 4.80
N GLY A 43 2.07 15.56 3.66
CA GLY A 43 3.20 16.50 3.58
C GLY A 43 4.58 15.84 3.67
N VAL A 44 4.68 14.53 3.50
CA VAL A 44 5.97 13.82 3.41
C VAL A 44 6.51 13.96 1.98
N VAL A 45 7.78 14.29 1.84
CA VAL A 45 8.49 14.20 0.56
C VAL A 45 8.77 12.74 0.27
N VAL A 46 8.29 12.26 -0.87
CA VAL A 46 8.45 10.86 -1.28
C VAL A 46 9.19 10.79 -2.60
N ASP A 47 10.36 10.18 -2.57
CA ASP A 47 11.07 9.79 -3.78
C ASP A 47 10.89 8.30 -4.03
N GLU A 48 10.70 7.94 -5.28
CA GLU A 48 10.39 6.58 -5.72
C GLU A 48 11.53 6.09 -6.61
N VAL A 49 12.09 4.92 -6.33
CA VAL A 49 13.16 4.31 -7.14
C VAL A 49 12.65 4.05 -8.56
N ARG A 50 11.39 3.68 -8.69
CA ARG A 50 10.64 3.63 -9.95
C ARG A 50 9.18 4.03 -9.71
N ASP A 51 8.54 4.61 -10.69
CA ASP A 51 7.13 5.02 -10.68
C ASP A 51 6.29 4.34 -11.77
N LYS A 52 6.94 3.46 -12.53
CA LYS A 52 6.37 2.69 -13.66
C LYS A 52 7.05 1.33 -13.80
N ASP A 53 6.54 0.51 -14.72
CA ASP A 53 7.10 -0.83 -14.97
C ASP A 53 8.42 -0.74 -15.77
N VAL A 54 9.51 -0.46 -15.06
CA VAL A 54 10.89 -0.43 -15.59
C VAL A 54 11.81 -1.24 -14.70
N PHE A 55 12.82 -1.87 -15.31
CA PHE A 55 13.88 -2.57 -14.58
C PHE A 55 14.83 -1.57 -13.92
N VAL A 56 15.10 -1.78 -12.63
CA VAL A 56 16.13 -1.06 -11.88
C VAL A 56 16.97 -2.09 -11.13
N SER A 57 18.29 -2.09 -11.37
CA SER A 57 19.19 -3.05 -10.71
C SER A 57 19.26 -2.81 -9.20
N LEU A 58 19.63 -3.83 -8.40
CA LEU A 58 19.81 -3.69 -6.96
C LEU A 58 20.79 -2.56 -6.61
N LYS A 59 21.87 -2.46 -7.41
CA LYS A 59 22.86 -1.39 -7.23
C LYS A 59 22.25 -0.01 -7.48
N ASP A 60 21.50 0.15 -8.57
CA ASP A 60 20.90 1.44 -8.92
C ASP A 60 19.83 1.86 -7.89
N ARG A 61 19.11 0.92 -7.27
CA ARG A 61 18.17 1.19 -6.16
C ARG A 61 18.90 1.80 -4.96
N SER A 62 20.00 1.19 -4.55
CA SER A 62 20.81 1.71 -3.43
C SER A 62 21.52 3.02 -3.78
N ASP A 63 22.03 3.15 -5.01
CA ASP A 63 22.65 4.38 -5.48
C ASP A 63 21.64 5.53 -5.57
N PHE A 64 20.39 5.23 -5.92
CA PHE A 64 19.32 6.23 -5.91
C PHE A 64 19.06 6.75 -4.49
N GLU A 65 18.94 5.84 -3.51
CA GLU A 65 18.76 6.20 -2.11
C GLU A 65 19.94 7.04 -1.57
N ARG A 66 21.16 6.73 -1.95
CA ARG A 66 22.35 7.45 -1.48
C ARG A 66 22.48 8.89 -1.98
N LYS A 67 21.73 9.30 -3.01
CA LYS A 67 21.77 10.66 -3.56
C LYS A 67 21.21 11.73 -2.63
N ASN A 68 20.35 11.35 -1.71
CA ASN A 68 19.69 12.25 -0.79
C ASN A 68 19.77 11.72 0.66
N ASP A 69 19.36 12.55 1.59
CA ASP A 69 19.17 12.14 2.98
C ASP A 69 17.70 11.82 3.20
N TYR A 70 17.42 10.57 3.59
CA TYR A 70 16.09 10.10 3.89
C TYR A 70 15.96 9.72 5.36
N ASP A 71 14.78 9.94 5.93
CA ASP A 71 14.45 9.44 7.25
C ASP A 71 14.35 7.92 7.25
N TYR A 72 13.80 7.35 6.15
CA TYR A 72 13.63 5.91 5.96
C TYR A 72 13.68 5.50 4.49
N PHE A 73 14.16 4.27 4.26
CA PHE A 73 14.03 3.52 3.01
C PHE A 73 13.08 2.36 3.22
N ILE A 74 12.06 2.22 2.36
CA ILE A 74 11.06 1.16 2.45
C ILE A 74 10.95 0.43 1.11
N SER A 75 11.27 -0.86 1.09
CA SER A 75 11.16 -1.73 -0.08
C SER A 75 9.92 -2.62 0.04
N PHE A 76 9.12 -2.71 -1.04
CA PHE A 76 7.89 -3.48 -1.09
C PHE A 76 8.06 -4.71 -1.95
N HIS A 77 7.64 -5.86 -1.42
CA HIS A 77 7.72 -7.17 -2.03
C HIS A 77 6.49 -8.04 -1.72
N ARG A 78 6.33 -9.12 -2.49
CA ARG A 78 5.39 -10.21 -2.23
C ARG A 78 6.18 -11.51 -2.13
N ASN A 79 6.09 -12.17 -1.00
CA ASN A 79 6.82 -13.40 -0.74
C ASN A 79 6.40 -14.55 -1.67
N ALA A 80 7.27 -15.53 -1.84
CA ALA A 80 6.96 -16.78 -2.53
C ALA A 80 7.74 -17.94 -1.89
N PHE A 81 7.16 -19.14 -1.92
CA PHE A 81 7.84 -20.36 -1.48
C PHE A 81 7.43 -21.54 -2.34
N LYS A 82 6.43 -22.29 -1.94
CA LYS A 82 5.81 -23.39 -2.68
C LYS A 82 4.32 -23.09 -2.79
N PRO A 83 3.70 -23.26 -3.95
CA PRO A 83 2.28 -22.96 -4.16
C PRO A 83 1.36 -23.48 -3.05
N GLU A 84 0.57 -22.58 -2.47
CA GLU A 84 -0.42 -22.84 -1.41
C GLU A 84 0.14 -23.40 -0.08
N LYS A 85 1.48 -23.38 0.15
CA LYS A 85 2.08 -23.94 1.36
C LYS A 85 2.39 -22.91 2.45
N SER A 86 2.68 -21.68 2.06
CA SER A 86 3.01 -20.62 3.00
C SER A 86 2.06 -19.45 2.82
N LYS A 87 1.79 -18.71 3.90
CA LYS A 87 0.97 -17.51 3.90
C LYS A 87 1.36 -16.55 5.01
N GLY A 88 0.92 -15.30 4.90
CA GLY A 88 1.14 -14.26 5.89
C GLY A 88 2.21 -13.25 5.51
N SER A 89 2.32 -12.18 6.27
CA SER A 89 3.29 -11.10 6.06
C SER A 89 4.49 -11.23 6.97
N GLU A 90 5.63 -10.74 6.49
CA GLU A 90 6.87 -10.60 7.27
C GLU A 90 7.61 -9.33 6.86
N THR A 91 8.30 -8.71 7.81
CA THR A 91 9.06 -7.49 7.54
C THR A 91 10.52 -7.72 7.90
N PHE A 92 11.42 -7.39 6.98
CA PHE A 92 12.85 -7.61 7.14
C PHE A 92 13.58 -6.29 7.41
N ILE A 93 14.61 -6.39 8.26
CA ILE A 93 15.64 -5.38 8.45
C ILE A 93 17.01 -6.00 8.17
N TYR A 94 18.03 -5.17 7.98
CA TYR A 94 19.40 -5.68 7.87
C TYR A 94 19.84 -6.37 9.18
N ILE A 95 20.77 -7.32 9.09
CA ILE A 95 21.25 -8.13 10.23
C ILE A 95 21.72 -7.25 11.40
N ILE A 96 22.40 -6.14 11.10
CA ILE A 96 22.81 -5.13 12.06
C ILE A 96 21.98 -3.86 11.95
N GLY A 97 20.69 -4.01 11.62
CA GLY A 97 19.76 -2.89 11.43
C GLY A 97 19.59 -2.05 12.71
N SER A 98 19.34 -0.75 12.50
CA SER A 98 19.16 0.21 13.58
C SER A 98 17.88 -0.03 14.39
N GLU A 99 17.80 0.52 15.61
CA GLU A 99 16.54 0.50 16.37
C GLU A 99 15.41 1.20 15.62
N LYS A 100 15.71 2.29 14.87
CA LYS A 100 14.72 2.95 14.01
C LYS A 100 14.13 1.99 12.95
N SER A 101 14.96 1.15 12.32
CA SER A 101 14.48 0.12 11.38
C SER A 101 13.60 -0.90 12.08
N LYS A 102 13.98 -1.36 13.28
CA LYS A 102 13.20 -2.34 14.06
C LYS A 102 11.83 -1.80 14.48
N GLU A 103 11.78 -0.56 14.93
CA GLU A 103 10.53 0.10 15.33
C GLU A 103 9.59 0.26 14.14
N LEU A 104 10.09 0.77 13.00
CA LEU A 104 9.28 0.90 11.78
C LEU A 104 8.80 -0.47 11.30
N ALA A 105 9.67 -1.48 11.27
CA ALA A 105 9.31 -2.85 10.86
C ALA A 105 8.20 -3.43 11.75
N LYS A 106 8.27 -3.23 13.08
CA LYS A 106 7.23 -3.67 14.02
C LYS A 106 5.88 -2.99 13.76
N ARG A 107 5.89 -1.66 13.52
CA ARG A 107 4.66 -0.90 13.23
C ARG A 107 4.00 -1.39 11.94
N ILE A 108 4.79 -1.56 10.87
CA ILE A 108 4.28 -2.07 9.59
C ILE A 108 3.75 -3.49 9.77
N GLN A 109 4.51 -4.38 10.41
CA GLN A 109 4.09 -5.76 10.64
C GLN A 109 2.79 -5.83 11.44
N THR A 110 2.67 -5.06 12.53
CA THR A 110 1.43 -4.97 13.34
C THR A 110 0.25 -4.50 12.50
N SER A 111 0.45 -3.53 11.63
CA SER A 111 -0.60 -3.03 10.74
C SER A 111 -1.10 -4.11 9.77
N LEU A 112 -0.19 -4.86 9.13
CA LEU A 112 -0.54 -5.94 8.21
C LEU A 112 -1.28 -7.09 8.91
N VAL A 113 -0.82 -7.48 10.11
CA VAL A 113 -1.50 -8.49 10.94
C VAL A 113 -2.90 -8.03 11.33
N GLY A 114 -3.08 -6.77 11.71
CA GLY A 114 -4.39 -6.17 12.03
C GLY A 114 -5.36 -6.18 10.84
N LEU A 115 -4.86 -6.27 9.61
CA LEU A 115 -5.67 -6.38 8.40
C LEU A 115 -6.03 -7.83 8.04
N GLY A 116 -5.44 -8.81 8.72
CA GLY A 116 -5.78 -10.23 8.60
C GLY A 116 -4.67 -11.12 8.03
N PHE A 117 -3.49 -10.59 7.71
CA PHE A 117 -2.35 -11.44 7.35
C PHE A 117 -1.86 -12.25 8.56
N VAL A 118 -1.49 -13.49 8.32
CA VAL A 118 -0.82 -14.31 9.35
C VAL A 118 0.50 -13.65 9.72
N ASP A 119 0.75 -13.53 11.03
CA ASP A 119 1.99 -12.93 11.52
C ASP A 119 3.17 -13.89 11.38
N ARG A 120 4.15 -13.49 10.58
CA ARG A 120 5.43 -14.20 10.44
C ARG A 120 6.57 -13.44 11.11
N GLY A 121 6.26 -12.29 11.67
CA GLY A 121 7.15 -11.47 12.50
C GLY A 121 8.10 -10.56 11.72
N VAL A 122 8.87 -9.82 12.51
CA VAL A 122 10.02 -9.04 12.05
C VAL A 122 11.26 -9.92 12.07
N LYS A 123 11.99 -9.93 10.96
CA LYS A 123 13.16 -10.78 10.76
C LYS A 123 14.39 -9.98 10.31
N THR A 124 15.53 -10.61 10.35
CA THR A 124 16.78 -10.05 9.80
C THR A 124 17.19 -10.80 8.55
N ALA A 125 17.69 -10.07 7.56
CA ALA A 125 18.23 -10.66 6.33
C ALA A 125 19.37 -9.82 5.75
N ASN A 126 20.27 -10.47 5.00
CA ASN A 126 21.35 -9.81 4.28
C ASN A 126 20.92 -9.46 2.85
N PHE A 127 19.77 -8.81 2.71
CA PHE A 127 19.32 -8.32 1.40
C PHE A 127 20.15 -7.12 0.96
N TYR A 128 20.45 -7.05 -0.34
CA TYR A 128 21.31 -6.02 -0.91
C TYR A 128 20.81 -4.62 -0.60
N VAL A 129 19.55 -4.35 -0.87
CA VAL A 129 18.93 -3.02 -0.65
C VAL A 129 18.84 -2.62 0.83
N LEU A 130 18.84 -3.59 1.76
CA LEU A 130 18.89 -3.30 3.19
C LEU A 130 20.32 -3.03 3.68
N ARG A 131 21.32 -3.67 3.05
CA ARG A 131 22.73 -3.54 3.43
C ARG A 131 23.39 -2.30 2.83
N GLU A 132 23.06 -1.99 1.57
CA GLU A 132 23.77 -0.96 0.80
C GLU A 132 23.12 0.42 0.84
N THR A 133 21.95 0.57 1.48
CA THR A 133 21.34 1.87 1.77
C THR A 133 21.91 2.47 3.05
N LYS A 134 21.95 3.80 3.14
CA LYS A 134 22.46 4.51 4.33
C LYS A 134 21.38 4.86 5.34
N SER A 135 20.14 5.03 4.90
CA SER A 135 19.02 5.33 5.77
C SER A 135 18.54 4.09 6.53
N PRO A 136 17.86 4.24 7.67
CA PRO A 136 17.13 3.16 8.31
C PRO A 136 16.21 2.47 7.31
N ALA A 137 16.45 1.17 7.03
CA ALA A 137 15.82 0.45 5.93
C ALA A 137 14.95 -0.70 6.43
N VAL A 138 13.82 -0.93 5.75
CA VAL A 138 12.94 -2.08 5.91
C VAL A 138 12.53 -2.65 4.56
N LEU A 139 12.34 -3.97 4.48
CA LEU A 139 11.74 -4.65 3.34
C LEU A 139 10.48 -5.38 3.81
N VAL A 140 9.38 -5.10 3.17
CA VAL A 140 8.05 -5.59 3.57
C VAL A 140 7.56 -6.63 2.57
N GLU A 141 7.35 -7.84 3.05
CA GLU A 141 6.72 -8.94 2.31
C GLU A 141 5.21 -8.95 2.63
N VAL A 142 4.41 -8.42 1.71
CA VAL A 142 2.97 -8.25 1.92
C VAL A 142 2.21 -9.48 1.45
N GLY A 143 2.29 -10.56 2.22
CA GLY A 143 1.69 -11.85 1.89
C GLY A 143 2.46 -12.63 0.81
N PHE A 144 2.07 -13.88 0.61
CA PHE A 144 2.65 -14.76 -0.39
C PHE A 144 1.88 -14.66 -1.71
N ILE A 145 2.59 -14.35 -2.81
CA ILE A 145 1.98 -14.25 -4.15
C ILE A 145 1.50 -15.61 -4.66
N ASP A 146 2.12 -16.69 -4.19
CA ASP A 146 1.77 -18.07 -4.54
C ASP A 146 0.77 -18.72 -3.56
N ASN A 147 0.03 -17.90 -2.78
CA ASN A 147 -1.05 -18.30 -1.90
C ASN A 147 -2.37 -17.60 -2.24
N SER A 148 -3.41 -18.37 -2.49
CA SER A 148 -4.72 -17.85 -2.93
C SER A 148 -5.44 -17.03 -1.84
N GLU A 149 -5.28 -17.36 -0.55
CA GLU A 149 -5.89 -16.60 0.56
C GLU A 149 -5.21 -15.24 0.71
N ASP A 150 -3.88 -15.19 0.67
CA ASP A 150 -3.13 -13.94 0.73
C ASP A 150 -3.43 -13.05 -0.48
N ASN A 151 -3.57 -13.62 -1.68
CA ASN A 151 -3.94 -12.86 -2.87
C ASN A 151 -5.35 -12.28 -2.76
N LYS A 152 -6.32 -13.07 -2.27
CA LYS A 152 -7.68 -12.58 -2.03
C LYS A 152 -7.70 -11.45 -1.00
N LEU A 153 -6.93 -11.58 0.09
CA LEU A 153 -6.81 -10.55 1.11
C LEU A 153 -6.16 -9.29 0.55
N PHE A 154 -5.06 -9.43 -0.18
CA PHE A 154 -4.35 -8.33 -0.83
C PHE A 154 -5.27 -7.56 -1.78
N ASP A 155 -6.02 -8.24 -2.65
CA ASP A 155 -6.90 -7.61 -3.64
C ASP A 155 -8.10 -6.92 -2.98
N SER A 156 -8.72 -7.56 -1.99
CA SER A 156 -9.92 -7.03 -1.32
C SER A 156 -9.62 -5.87 -0.38
N LYS A 157 -8.38 -5.75 0.14
CA LYS A 157 -7.98 -4.74 1.13
C LYS A 157 -6.79 -3.89 0.69
N LYS A 158 -6.54 -3.78 -0.60
CA LYS A 158 -5.35 -3.07 -1.12
C LYS A 158 -5.25 -1.62 -0.62
N ASP A 159 -6.37 -0.90 -0.59
CA ASP A 159 -6.40 0.48 -0.10
C ASP A 159 -6.16 0.56 1.41
N GLU A 160 -6.73 -0.38 2.18
CA GLU A 160 -6.52 -0.47 3.62
C GLU A 160 -5.08 -0.87 3.95
N ILE A 161 -4.48 -1.76 3.15
CA ILE A 161 -3.06 -2.15 3.29
C ILE A 161 -2.17 -0.92 3.05
N ALA A 162 -2.41 -0.18 1.96
CA ALA A 162 -1.65 1.04 1.66
C ALA A 162 -1.78 2.09 2.78
N LYS A 163 -2.99 2.34 3.26
CA LYS A 163 -3.25 3.26 4.38
C LYS A 163 -2.60 2.78 5.68
N GLY A 164 -2.68 1.50 5.98
CA GLY A 164 -2.09 0.90 7.17
C GLY A 164 -0.57 1.04 7.20
N ILE A 165 0.10 0.77 6.08
CA ILE A 165 1.55 0.96 5.93
C ILE A 165 1.91 2.45 6.02
N ALA A 166 1.20 3.32 5.30
CA ALA A 166 1.43 4.76 5.35
C ALA A 166 1.25 5.32 6.77
N LYS A 167 0.22 4.86 7.51
CA LYS A 167 -0.01 5.23 8.90
C LYS A 167 1.16 4.82 9.79
N ALA A 168 1.67 3.60 9.65
CA ALA A 168 2.83 3.12 10.39
C ALA A 168 4.08 3.98 10.13
N ILE A 169 4.31 4.39 8.88
CA ILE A 169 5.42 5.28 8.51
C ILE A 169 5.22 6.68 9.11
N LEU A 170 4.02 7.25 9.00
CA LEU A 170 3.70 8.57 9.55
C LEU A 170 3.86 8.61 11.08
N GLU A 171 3.36 7.59 11.78
CA GLU A 171 3.55 7.46 13.22
C GLU A 171 5.04 7.41 13.61
N GLN A 172 5.86 6.71 12.82
CA GLN A 172 7.30 6.64 13.01
C GLN A 172 8.01 7.99 12.76
N LEU A 173 7.44 8.80 11.86
CA LEU A 173 7.88 10.17 11.57
C LEU A 173 7.29 11.21 12.53
N ASN A 174 6.50 10.80 13.53
CA ASN A 174 5.74 11.69 14.44
C ASN A 174 4.76 12.61 13.70
N ILE A 175 4.19 12.17 12.59
CA ILE A 175 3.17 12.89 11.81
C ILE A 175 1.81 12.24 12.08
N LYS A 176 0.83 13.06 12.48
CA LYS A 176 -0.53 12.58 12.73
C LYS A 176 -1.22 12.16 11.42
N TYR A 177 -1.72 10.93 11.37
CA TYR A 177 -2.56 10.49 10.27
C TYR A 177 -3.93 11.20 10.32
N VAL A 178 -4.37 11.72 9.19
CA VAL A 178 -5.68 12.36 9.02
C VAL A 178 -6.49 11.55 8.03
N GLU A 179 -7.62 11.00 8.47
CA GLU A 179 -8.54 10.29 7.58
C GLU A 179 -9.06 11.23 6.49
N THR A 180 -9.14 10.72 5.27
CA THR A 180 -9.92 11.40 4.23
C THR A 180 -11.39 11.27 4.59
N SER A 181 -12.03 12.38 4.95
CA SER A 181 -13.49 12.38 4.97
C SER A 181 -13.99 12.04 3.57
N LYS A 182 -14.79 10.97 3.45
CA LYS A 182 -15.52 10.73 2.21
C LYS A 182 -16.49 11.89 2.04
N VAL A 183 -16.10 12.90 1.28
CA VAL A 183 -17.03 13.97 0.88
C VAL A 183 -17.99 13.33 -0.12
N LEU A 184 -19.21 13.13 0.32
CA LEU A 184 -20.27 12.63 -0.54
C LEU A 184 -20.96 13.82 -1.21
N TYR A 185 -20.72 14.00 -2.49
CA TYR A 185 -21.45 14.99 -3.29
C TYR A 185 -22.77 14.35 -3.74
N ARG A 186 -23.89 14.94 -3.33
CA ARG A 186 -25.22 14.52 -3.75
C ARG A 186 -25.76 15.54 -4.76
N VAL A 187 -26.16 15.03 -5.92
CA VAL A 187 -26.89 15.81 -6.91
C VAL A 187 -28.37 15.55 -6.66
N MET A 188 -29.12 16.60 -6.34
CA MET A 188 -30.56 16.50 -6.10
C MET A 188 -31.32 16.72 -7.41
N ALA A 189 -32.14 15.73 -7.77
CA ALA A 189 -32.98 15.79 -9.00
C ALA A 189 -34.40 16.28 -8.72
N GLY A 190 -34.68 16.78 -7.51
CA GLY A 190 -35.95 17.31 -7.08
C GLY A 190 -36.18 17.13 -5.58
N SER A 191 -37.08 17.94 -5.00
CA SER A 191 -37.59 17.84 -3.63
C SER A 191 -39.10 17.84 -3.65
N TYR A 192 -39.74 16.90 -2.98
CA TYR A 192 -41.16 16.67 -3.02
C TYR A 192 -41.70 16.49 -1.60
N THR A 193 -42.82 17.12 -1.30
CA THR A 193 -43.57 16.96 -0.03
C THR A 193 -44.51 15.75 -0.08
N ILE A 194 -44.84 15.25 -1.29
CA ILE A 194 -45.70 14.08 -1.51
C ILE A 194 -44.85 12.96 -2.07
N LYS A 195 -44.81 11.80 -1.38
CA LYS A 195 -44.00 10.67 -1.70
C LYS A 195 -44.21 10.12 -3.12
N ASP A 196 -45.47 10.03 -3.55
CA ASP A 196 -45.83 9.55 -4.89
C ASP A 196 -45.19 10.37 -6.01
N ASN A 197 -45.01 11.68 -5.81
CA ASN A 197 -44.34 12.54 -6.78
C ASN A 197 -42.83 12.26 -6.85
N ALA A 198 -42.20 11.94 -5.72
CA ALA A 198 -40.83 11.52 -5.68
C ALA A 198 -40.63 10.15 -6.39
N GLU A 199 -41.54 9.20 -6.15
CA GLU A 199 -41.53 7.88 -6.80
C GLU A 199 -41.68 7.97 -8.33
N LYS A 200 -42.59 8.84 -8.81
CA LYS A 200 -42.76 9.13 -10.25
C LYS A 200 -41.47 9.68 -10.85
N GLN A 201 -40.80 10.59 -10.15
CA GLN A 201 -39.53 11.16 -10.64
C GLN A 201 -38.42 10.11 -10.67
N VAL A 202 -38.29 9.27 -9.65
CA VAL A 202 -37.32 8.16 -9.63
C VAL A 202 -37.57 7.20 -10.81
N LYS A 203 -38.83 6.85 -11.08
CA LYS A 203 -39.22 6.02 -12.22
C LYS A 203 -38.75 6.62 -13.55
N ARG A 204 -39.06 7.91 -13.77
CA ARG A 204 -38.63 8.65 -14.96
C ARG A 204 -37.13 8.69 -15.14
N LEU A 205 -36.36 8.88 -14.08
CA LEU A 205 -34.90 8.89 -14.13
C LEU A 205 -34.35 7.52 -14.50
N LYS A 206 -34.93 6.44 -13.94
CA LYS A 206 -34.54 5.07 -14.28
C LYS A 206 -34.84 4.72 -15.75
N GLU A 207 -35.95 5.20 -16.29
CA GLU A 207 -36.28 5.04 -17.73
C GLU A 207 -35.25 5.74 -18.64
N LEU A 208 -34.56 6.77 -18.12
CA LEU A 208 -33.45 7.47 -18.79
C LEU A 208 -32.08 6.84 -18.52
N GLY A 209 -32.01 5.66 -17.86
CA GLY A 209 -30.76 4.99 -17.51
C GLY A 209 -30.02 5.60 -16.32
N ILE A 210 -30.64 6.49 -15.56
CA ILE A 210 -30.06 7.15 -14.39
C ILE A 210 -30.49 6.38 -13.14
N ASP A 211 -29.53 5.84 -12.38
CA ASP A 211 -29.82 5.21 -11.09
C ASP A 211 -30.18 6.29 -10.06
N ALA A 212 -31.36 6.18 -9.48
CA ALA A 212 -31.91 7.16 -8.56
C ALA A 212 -32.64 6.49 -7.39
N VAL A 213 -32.52 7.12 -6.21
CA VAL A 213 -33.16 6.66 -4.96
C VAL A 213 -33.84 7.85 -4.25
N ILE A 214 -34.86 7.55 -3.44
CA ILE A 214 -35.48 8.53 -2.55
C ILE A 214 -34.71 8.56 -1.23
N ILE A 215 -34.36 9.75 -0.77
CA ILE A 215 -33.80 9.98 0.56
C ILE A 215 -34.79 10.87 1.33
N GLU A 216 -35.35 10.31 2.37
CA GLU A 216 -36.22 11.11 3.27
C GLU A 216 -35.35 11.96 4.20
N SER A 217 -35.56 13.26 4.21
CA SER A 217 -34.98 14.21 5.17
C SER A 217 -36.07 14.78 6.07
N LYS A 218 -35.84 14.72 7.36
CA LYS A 218 -36.67 15.37 8.39
C LYS A 218 -36.23 16.82 8.52
#